data_ed71f996787301bdadb130d2fbe73b3b
#
_entry.id   ed71f996787301bdadb130d2fbe73b3b
#
_cell.length_a   1.000
_cell.length_b   1.000
_cell.length_c   1.000
_cell.angle_alpha   90.00
_cell.angle_beta   90.00
_cell.angle_gamma   90.00
#
_symmetry.space_group_name_H-M   'P 1'
#
loop_
_entity.id
_entity.type
_entity.pdbx_description
1 polymer ?
#
loop_
_entity_poly.entity_id
_entity_poly.type
_entity_poly.pdbx_seq_one_letter_code
_entity_poly.pdbx_strand_id
1 'polypeptide(L)'
;LWFLKGDTNIKYLLENNNHIWDEWAFERYVKSADYAGPNMEDFGHRVLKEEGFKAIYDAEMAKFREAILTDEAFAAKHGELGNIYGSQWRRWKTTQGEFIDQISDVIEMIKKNPNSRRLMVSAWNPEDVPSMALPPCHTLFQFYVTDGKLSCQLYQRSADIFLGVPFNIASYALLTHLIANETGLEV
;
A
#
# COMPACT_ATOMS: atom_id res chain seq x y z
N LEU A 1 7.91 5.53 3.47
CA LEU A 1 7.28 6.81 3.84
C LEU A 1 5.82 6.91 3.37
N TRP A 2 5.47 6.47 2.16
CA TRP A 2 4.12 6.57 1.60
C TRP A 2 3.05 5.94 2.52
N PHE A 3 3.24 4.69 2.94
CA PHE A 3 2.33 4.04 3.90
C PHE A 3 2.24 4.79 5.24
N LEU A 4 3.37 5.29 5.76
CA LEU A 4 3.37 6.02 7.04
C LEU A 4 2.70 7.40 6.96
N LYS A 5 2.55 7.98 5.76
CA LYS A 5 1.74 9.19 5.53
C LYS A 5 0.24 8.89 5.45
N GLY A 6 -0.14 7.63 5.29
CA GLY A 6 -1.53 7.24 5.01
C GLY A 6 -1.98 7.63 3.60
N ASP A 7 -1.05 7.88 2.69
CA ASP A 7 -1.31 8.24 1.31
C ASP A 7 -1.74 7.01 0.51
N THR A 8 -2.62 7.20 -0.44
CA THR A 8 -3.20 6.15 -1.29
C THR A 8 -3.10 6.47 -2.78
N ASN A 9 -2.57 7.65 -3.13
CA ASN A 9 -2.42 8.07 -4.51
C ASN A 9 -1.03 7.70 -5.03
N ILE A 10 -0.98 7.13 -6.24
CA ILE A 10 0.27 6.70 -6.86
C ILE A 10 1.16 7.87 -7.31
N LYS A 11 0.64 9.11 -7.38
CA LYS A 11 1.41 10.28 -7.81
C LYS A 11 2.70 10.44 -7.03
N TYR A 12 2.62 10.36 -5.69
CA TYR A 12 3.81 10.41 -4.84
C TYR A 12 4.85 9.31 -5.18
N LEU A 13 4.39 8.12 -5.53
CA LEU A 13 5.27 7.03 -5.92
C LEU A 13 5.96 7.31 -7.24
N LEU A 14 5.22 7.78 -8.24
CA LEU A 14 5.76 8.17 -9.55
C LEU A 14 6.77 9.30 -9.46
N GLU A 15 6.51 10.34 -8.65
CA GLU A 15 7.45 11.43 -8.35
C GLU A 15 8.77 10.94 -7.74
N ASN A 16 8.75 9.78 -7.08
CA ASN A 16 9.91 9.13 -6.48
C ASN A 16 10.41 7.93 -7.32
N ASN A 17 10.05 7.86 -8.59
CA ASN A 17 10.46 6.80 -9.53
C ASN A 17 10.15 5.38 -9.02
N ASN A 18 9.01 5.20 -8.38
CA ASN A 18 8.52 3.93 -7.89
C ASN A 18 7.26 3.51 -8.66
N HIS A 19 7.32 2.39 -9.36
CA HIS A 19 6.32 1.92 -10.30
C HIS A 19 5.54 0.69 -9.84
N ILE A 20 5.72 0.28 -8.59
CA ILE A 20 5.17 -1.01 -8.09
C ILE A 20 3.63 -1.04 -8.05
N TRP A 21 2.97 0.13 -8.06
CA TRP A 21 1.52 0.25 -7.97
C TRP A 21 0.85 0.77 -9.25
N ASP A 22 1.62 1.06 -10.29
CA ASP A 22 1.11 1.67 -11.53
C ASP A 22 0.04 0.81 -12.20
N GLU A 23 0.29 -0.50 -12.31
CA GLU A 23 -0.61 -1.43 -12.99
C GLU A 23 -1.99 -1.48 -12.33
N TRP A 24 -2.05 -1.41 -11.01
CA TRP A 24 -3.33 -1.47 -10.27
C TRP A 24 -4.17 -0.20 -10.48
N ALA A 25 -3.54 0.96 -10.51
CA ALA A 25 -4.23 2.21 -10.84
C ALA A 25 -4.60 2.26 -12.32
N PHE A 26 -3.71 1.83 -13.20
CA PHE A 26 -3.95 1.75 -14.65
C PHE A 26 -5.10 0.79 -14.99
N GLU A 27 -5.17 -0.37 -14.36
CA GLU A 27 -6.27 -1.32 -14.54
C GLU A 27 -7.64 -0.70 -14.20
N ARG A 28 -7.71 0.09 -13.14
CA ARG A 28 -8.93 0.82 -12.80
C ARG A 28 -9.27 1.90 -13.83
N TYR A 29 -8.26 2.64 -14.30
CA TYR A 29 -8.43 3.68 -15.30
C TYR A 29 -8.95 3.11 -16.62
N VAL A 30 -8.36 2.05 -17.15
CA VAL A 30 -8.79 1.46 -18.44
C VAL A 30 -10.18 0.82 -18.40
N LYS A 31 -10.69 0.50 -17.21
CA LYS A 31 -12.06 0.03 -16.98
C LYS A 31 -13.06 1.18 -16.77
N SER A 32 -12.59 2.42 -16.65
CA SER A 32 -13.45 3.59 -16.41
C SER A 32 -14.05 4.12 -17.71
N ALA A 33 -15.12 4.90 -17.58
CA ALA A 33 -15.74 5.59 -18.72
C ALA A 33 -14.87 6.72 -19.33
N ASP A 34 -13.81 7.13 -18.64
CA ASP A 34 -12.90 8.19 -19.10
C ASP A 34 -11.83 7.65 -20.06
N TYR A 35 -11.65 6.34 -20.12
CA TYR A 35 -10.66 5.75 -21.01
C TYR A 35 -11.20 5.63 -22.44
N ALA A 36 -10.51 6.26 -23.39
CA ALA A 36 -10.86 6.26 -24.82
C ALA A 36 -9.75 5.64 -25.70
N GLY A 37 -8.81 4.93 -25.10
CA GLY A 37 -7.68 4.29 -25.79
C GLY A 37 -8.03 2.91 -26.39
N PRO A 38 -7.01 2.17 -26.84
CA PRO A 38 -7.15 0.80 -27.34
C PRO A 38 -7.73 -0.15 -26.25
N ASN A 39 -8.35 -1.25 -26.70
CA ASN A 39 -8.81 -2.27 -25.75
C ASN A 39 -7.66 -2.82 -24.90
N MET A 40 -7.73 -2.60 -23.59
CA MET A 40 -6.77 -3.05 -22.57
C MET A 40 -7.31 -4.21 -21.71
N GLU A 41 -8.43 -4.82 -22.10
CA GLU A 41 -8.95 -5.98 -21.38
C GLU A 41 -7.88 -7.08 -21.31
N ASP A 42 -7.70 -7.65 -20.10
CA ASP A 42 -6.71 -8.71 -19.80
C ASP A 42 -5.27 -8.36 -20.24
N PHE A 43 -4.87 -7.10 -20.14
CA PHE A 43 -3.57 -6.62 -20.64
C PHE A 43 -2.38 -7.41 -20.08
N GLY A 44 -2.43 -7.84 -18.82
CA GLY A 44 -1.37 -8.63 -18.20
C GLY A 44 -1.10 -9.94 -18.95
N HIS A 45 -2.15 -10.64 -19.41
CA HIS A 45 -2.03 -11.85 -20.22
C HIS A 45 -1.60 -11.54 -21.66
N ARG A 46 -2.15 -10.48 -22.23
CA ARG A 46 -1.92 -10.10 -23.63
C ARG A 46 -0.50 -9.63 -23.88
N VAL A 47 0.11 -8.92 -22.93
CA VAL A 47 1.54 -8.54 -22.99
C VAL A 47 2.46 -9.76 -23.13
N LEU A 48 2.08 -10.88 -22.52
CA LEU A 48 2.87 -12.12 -22.56
C LEU A 48 2.63 -12.98 -23.82
N LYS A 49 1.48 -12.83 -24.49
CA LYS A 49 1.01 -13.78 -25.51
C LYS A 49 0.75 -13.17 -26.88
N GLU A 50 0.45 -11.87 -26.97
CA GLU A 50 0.12 -11.23 -28.24
C GLU A 50 1.32 -10.45 -28.78
N GLU A 51 1.79 -10.84 -29.96
CA GLU A 51 2.85 -10.12 -30.64
C GLU A 51 2.48 -8.66 -30.89
N GLY A 52 3.37 -7.73 -30.52
CA GLY A 52 3.16 -6.30 -30.66
C GLY A 52 2.29 -5.63 -29.59
N PHE A 53 1.52 -6.38 -28.79
CA PHE A 53 0.66 -5.78 -27.77
C PHE A 53 1.45 -5.08 -26.67
N LYS A 54 2.64 -5.59 -26.34
CA LYS A 54 3.52 -4.93 -25.36
C LYS A 54 3.84 -3.48 -25.72
N ALA A 55 4.07 -3.16 -26.97
CA ALA A 55 4.34 -1.79 -27.40
C ALA A 55 3.12 -0.87 -27.21
N ILE A 56 1.91 -1.38 -27.44
CA ILE A 56 0.67 -0.67 -27.20
C ILE A 56 0.49 -0.42 -25.69
N TYR A 57 0.68 -1.46 -24.89
CA TYR A 57 0.60 -1.35 -23.41
C TYR A 57 1.63 -0.33 -22.87
N ASP A 58 2.88 -0.41 -23.28
CA ASP A 58 3.93 0.49 -22.82
C ASP A 58 3.61 1.96 -23.17
N ALA A 59 3.06 2.20 -24.38
CA ALA A 59 2.65 3.54 -24.80
C ALA A 59 1.48 4.09 -23.99
N GLU A 60 0.46 3.29 -23.72
CA GLU A 60 -0.68 3.71 -22.92
C GLU A 60 -0.32 3.89 -21.44
N MET A 61 0.52 3.03 -20.89
CA MET A 61 1.06 3.19 -19.52
C MET A 61 1.89 4.46 -19.39
N ALA A 62 2.70 4.80 -20.41
CA ALA A 62 3.48 6.03 -20.41
C ALA A 62 2.59 7.28 -20.40
N LYS A 63 1.53 7.31 -21.22
CA LYS A 63 0.53 8.39 -21.21
C LYS A 63 -0.18 8.51 -19.86
N PHE A 64 -0.56 7.39 -19.28
CA PHE A 64 -1.20 7.36 -17.96
C PHE A 64 -0.30 7.95 -16.88
N ARG A 65 0.97 7.53 -16.82
CA ARG A 65 1.96 8.06 -15.87
C ARG A 65 2.18 9.56 -16.06
N GLU A 66 2.32 10.01 -17.29
CA GLU A 66 2.44 11.44 -17.61
C GLU A 66 1.22 12.22 -17.14
N ALA A 67 0.01 11.74 -17.41
CA ALA A 67 -1.22 12.38 -16.95
C ALA A 67 -1.30 12.45 -15.41
N ILE A 68 -0.94 11.38 -14.68
CA ILE A 68 -0.86 11.40 -13.20
C ILE A 68 0.13 12.45 -12.70
N LEU A 69 1.27 12.63 -13.38
CA LEU A 69 2.30 13.58 -12.95
C LEU A 69 1.96 15.04 -13.27
N THR A 70 1.23 15.29 -14.35
CA THR A 70 1.04 16.65 -14.91
C THR A 70 -0.37 17.23 -14.73
N ASP A 71 -1.39 16.40 -14.48
CA ASP A 71 -2.77 16.82 -14.28
C ASP A 71 -3.27 16.41 -12.89
N GLU A 72 -3.45 17.39 -12.01
CA GLU A 72 -3.90 17.17 -10.62
C GLU A 72 -5.31 16.56 -10.55
N ALA A 73 -6.23 16.96 -11.45
CA ALA A 73 -7.59 16.43 -11.45
C ALA A 73 -7.60 14.97 -11.92
N PHE A 74 -6.79 14.65 -12.91
CA PHE A 74 -6.58 13.27 -13.38
C PHE A 74 -5.94 12.41 -12.28
N ALA A 75 -4.89 12.91 -11.63
CA ALA A 75 -4.22 12.20 -10.53
C ALA A 75 -5.18 11.95 -9.36
N ALA A 76 -5.96 12.94 -8.95
CA ALA A 76 -6.95 12.80 -7.87
C ALA A 76 -8.02 11.75 -8.19
N LYS A 77 -8.40 11.60 -9.47
CA LYS A 77 -9.43 10.66 -9.90
C LYS A 77 -8.89 9.25 -10.16
N HIS A 78 -7.76 9.14 -10.86
CA HIS A 78 -7.26 7.87 -11.41
C HIS A 78 -6.00 7.34 -10.74
N GLY A 79 -5.34 8.17 -9.91
CA GLY A 79 -4.19 7.75 -9.11
C GLY A 79 -4.56 7.05 -7.80
N GLU A 80 -5.82 7.13 -7.38
CA GLU A 80 -6.27 6.59 -6.10
C GLU A 80 -6.43 5.07 -6.12
N LEU A 81 -5.84 4.41 -5.13
CA LEU A 81 -5.90 2.96 -4.94
C LEU A 81 -6.99 2.51 -3.95
N GLY A 82 -7.70 3.46 -3.34
CA GLY A 82 -8.65 3.20 -2.25
C GLY A 82 -7.96 3.07 -0.88
N ASN A 83 -8.72 2.71 0.16
CA ASN A 83 -8.23 2.66 1.54
C ASN A 83 -7.31 1.46 1.81
N ILE A 84 -6.16 1.40 1.11
CA ILE A 84 -5.16 0.35 1.27
C ILE A 84 -4.15 0.68 2.38
N TYR A 85 -3.46 -0.31 2.88
CA TYR A 85 -2.30 -0.26 3.80
C TYR A 85 -2.20 0.97 4.70
N GLY A 86 -1.48 2.02 4.26
CA GLY A 86 -1.19 3.22 5.04
C GLY A 86 -2.44 4.00 5.44
N SER A 87 -3.48 4.03 4.59
CA SER A 87 -4.76 4.61 4.96
C SER A 87 -5.37 3.87 6.14
N GLN A 88 -5.38 2.53 6.13
CA GLN A 88 -5.87 1.72 7.25
C GLN A 88 -5.00 1.91 8.51
N TRP A 89 -3.68 2.02 8.35
CA TRP A 89 -2.76 2.18 9.49
C TRP A 89 -2.88 3.53 10.18
N ARG A 90 -3.14 4.60 9.41
CA ARG A 90 -3.08 5.98 9.87
C ARG A 90 -4.45 6.64 10.02
N ARG A 91 -5.48 6.14 9.32
CA ARG A 91 -6.82 6.74 9.26
C ARG A 91 -7.92 5.70 9.07
N TRP A 92 -7.91 4.66 9.90
CA TRP A 92 -9.00 3.69 9.93
C TRP A 92 -10.31 4.39 10.29
N LYS A 93 -11.28 4.37 9.38
CA LYS A 93 -12.56 5.03 9.59
C LYS A 93 -13.47 4.18 10.49
N THR A 94 -13.99 4.78 11.54
CA THR A 94 -14.98 4.14 12.43
C THR A 94 -16.40 4.30 11.88
N THR A 95 -17.33 3.52 12.42
CA THR A 95 -18.77 3.64 12.12
C THR A 95 -19.37 4.98 12.52
N GLN A 96 -18.73 5.71 13.48
CA GLN A 96 -19.12 7.06 13.89
C GLN A 96 -18.53 8.16 13.00
N GLY A 97 -17.71 7.79 11.99
CA GLY A 97 -17.05 8.74 11.11
C GLY A 97 -15.75 9.34 11.65
N GLU A 98 -15.30 8.88 12.81
CA GLU A 98 -14.00 9.23 13.39
C GLU A 98 -12.88 8.41 12.74
N PHE A 99 -11.62 8.77 13.01
CA PHE A 99 -10.45 8.07 12.51
C PHE A 99 -9.59 7.54 13.65
N ILE A 100 -9.09 6.31 13.49
CA ILE A 100 -8.11 5.68 14.36
C ILE A 100 -6.76 5.68 13.67
N ASP A 101 -5.72 6.19 14.33
CA ASP A 101 -4.33 6.08 13.93
C ASP A 101 -3.67 4.91 14.67
N GLN A 102 -3.76 3.72 14.08
CA GLN A 102 -3.26 2.47 14.69
C GLN A 102 -1.74 2.52 14.98
N ILE A 103 -0.95 3.23 14.15
CA ILE A 103 0.49 3.37 14.35
C ILE A 103 0.78 4.20 15.58
N SER A 104 0.14 5.37 15.72
CA SER A 104 0.29 6.21 16.91
C SER A 104 -0.17 5.49 18.18
N ASP A 105 -1.31 4.79 18.12
CA ASP A 105 -1.84 4.03 19.25
C ASP A 105 -0.89 2.92 19.71
N VAL A 106 -0.28 2.19 18.75
CA VAL A 106 0.71 1.14 19.08
C VAL A 106 1.97 1.75 19.71
N ILE A 107 2.50 2.87 19.18
CA ILE A 107 3.64 3.56 19.77
C ILE A 107 3.35 3.96 21.22
N GLU A 108 2.21 4.61 21.47
CA GLU A 108 1.79 5.00 22.81
C GLU A 108 1.57 3.79 23.73
N MET A 109 1.03 2.71 23.21
CA MET A 109 0.84 1.48 23.97
C MET A 109 2.18 0.83 24.34
N ILE A 110 3.15 0.79 23.44
CA ILE A 110 4.51 0.30 23.73
C ILE A 110 5.15 1.12 24.86
N LYS A 111 5.06 2.46 24.77
CA LYS A 111 5.60 3.37 25.80
C LYS A 111 4.96 3.14 27.18
N LYS A 112 3.64 2.92 27.24
CA LYS A 112 2.88 2.77 28.48
C LYS A 112 2.88 1.35 29.05
N ASN A 113 2.81 0.35 28.17
CA ASN A 113 2.72 -1.07 28.55
C ASN A 113 3.37 -1.97 27.50
N PRO A 114 4.71 -2.06 27.49
CA PRO A 114 5.43 -2.85 26.50
C PRO A 114 5.09 -4.36 26.53
N ASN A 115 4.57 -4.85 27.64
CA ASN A 115 4.13 -6.26 27.78
C ASN A 115 2.74 -6.53 27.19
N SER A 116 2.08 -5.53 26.58
CA SER A 116 0.77 -5.70 25.95
C SER A 116 0.82 -6.74 24.82
N ARG A 117 -0.21 -7.59 24.76
CA ARG A 117 -0.42 -8.53 23.64
C ARG A 117 -1.29 -7.91 22.52
N ARG A 118 -1.66 -6.64 22.66
CA ARG A 118 -2.51 -5.88 21.73
C ARG A 118 -1.75 -4.89 20.85
N LEU A 119 -0.43 -5.06 20.73
CA LEU A 119 0.43 -4.24 19.87
C LEU A 119 0.25 -4.64 18.39
N MET A 120 -0.94 -4.46 17.87
CA MET A 120 -1.36 -4.94 16.54
C MET A 120 -1.79 -3.79 15.65
N VAL A 121 -1.49 -3.94 14.34
CA VAL A 121 -1.96 -3.04 13.28
C VAL A 121 -2.57 -3.88 12.17
N SER A 122 -3.80 -3.58 11.76
CA SER A 122 -4.52 -4.27 10.69
C SER A 122 -4.64 -3.38 9.47
N ALA A 123 -4.36 -3.93 8.28
CA ALA A 123 -4.69 -3.31 7.00
C ALA A 123 -5.95 -3.94 6.37
N TRP A 124 -6.43 -5.06 6.91
CA TRP A 124 -7.59 -5.76 6.38
C TRP A 124 -8.87 -5.22 6.99
N ASN A 125 -9.58 -4.40 6.21
CA ASN A 125 -10.89 -3.88 6.56
C ASN A 125 -11.94 -4.49 5.61
N PRO A 126 -12.79 -5.44 6.06
CA PRO A 126 -13.76 -6.11 5.19
C PRO A 126 -14.75 -5.15 4.49
N GLU A 127 -15.04 -4.00 5.10
CA GLU A 127 -15.92 -2.98 4.51
C GLU A 127 -15.26 -2.29 3.31
N ASP A 128 -13.95 -2.02 3.39
CA ASP A 128 -13.20 -1.30 2.36
C ASP A 128 -12.66 -2.22 1.24
N VAL A 129 -12.43 -3.50 1.55
CA VAL A 129 -11.81 -4.47 0.62
C VAL A 129 -12.42 -4.45 -0.79
N PRO A 130 -13.77 -4.39 -0.98
CA PRO A 130 -14.36 -4.38 -2.31
C PRO A 130 -14.02 -3.12 -3.14
N SER A 131 -13.64 -2.02 -2.49
CA SER A 131 -13.31 -0.74 -3.13
C SER A 131 -11.82 -0.54 -3.39
N MET A 132 -10.96 -1.41 -2.83
CA MET A 132 -9.50 -1.32 -2.99
C MET A 132 -9.07 -1.76 -4.40
N ALA A 133 -8.06 -1.10 -4.95
CA ALA A 133 -7.45 -1.54 -6.22
C ALA A 133 -6.82 -2.93 -6.09
N LEU A 134 -6.22 -3.22 -4.92
CA LEU A 134 -5.74 -4.54 -4.55
C LEU A 134 -5.96 -4.74 -3.04
N PRO A 135 -6.71 -5.78 -2.62
CA PRO A 135 -6.81 -6.15 -1.21
C PRO A 135 -5.44 -6.41 -0.58
N PRO A 136 -5.17 -5.94 0.65
CA PRO A 136 -3.85 -6.02 1.26
C PRO A 136 -3.32 -7.45 1.36
N CYS A 137 -2.14 -7.70 0.80
CA CYS A 137 -1.40 -8.95 0.99
C CYS A 137 -0.84 -9.03 2.41
N HIS A 138 -0.30 -7.92 2.93
CA HIS A 138 0.11 -7.77 4.33
C HIS A 138 -1.12 -7.40 5.16
N THR A 139 -1.81 -8.39 5.71
CA THR A 139 -3.12 -8.18 6.33
C THR A 139 -3.04 -7.57 7.70
N LEU A 140 -2.09 -8.01 8.51
CA LEU A 140 -1.82 -7.49 9.85
C LEU A 140 -0.37 -7.74 10.25
N PHE A 141 0.11 -6.94 11.19
CA PHE A 141 1.35 -7.20 11.89
C PHE A 141 1.21 -6.93 13.38
N GLN A 142 2.06 -7.57 14.17
CA GLN A 142 2.09 -7.47 15.62
C GLN A 142 3.50 -7.23 16.11
N PHE A 143 3.65 -6.30 17.05
CA PHE A 143 4.89 -6.10 17.77
C PHE A 143 4.92 -6.90 19.06
N TYR A 144 6.12 -7.25 19.48
CA TYR A 144 6.39 -7.91 20.74
C TYR A 144 7.65 -7.32 21.37
N VAL A 145 7.58 -7.02 22.66
CA VAL A 145 8.71 -6.48 23.42
C VAL A 145 9.17 -7.50 24.45
N THR A 146 10.46 -7.79 24.50
CA THR A 146 11.11 -8.61 25.53
C THR A 146 12.53 -8.11 25.77
N ASP A 147 12.95 -8.03 27.01
CA ASP A 147 14.29 -7.60 27.43
C ASP A 147 14.78 -6.29 26.77
N GLY A 148 13.86 -5.32 26.62
CA GLY A 148 14.15 -4.03 26.00
C GLY A 148 14.26 -4.06 24.47
N LYS A 149 13.92 -5.17 23.84
CA LYS A 149 13.99 -5.36 22.38
C LYS A 149 12.60 -5.49 21.76
N LEU A 150 12.44 -4.83 20.62
CA LEU A 150 11.23 -4.86 19.79
C LEU A 150 11.40 -5.86 18.66
N SER A 151 10.44 -6.72 18.48
CA SER A 151 10.30 -7.58 17.30
C SER A 151 8.95 -7.37 16.61
N CYS A 152 8.86 -7.70 15.33
CA CYS A 152 7.65 -7.59 14.52
C CYS A 152 7.36 -8.92 13.82
N GLN A 153 6.10 -9.35 13.88
CA GLN A 153 5.60 -10.48 13.09
C GLN A 153 4.56 -9.97 12.10
N LEU A 154 4.77 -10.26 10.82
CA LEU A 154 3.85 -9.95 9.74
C LEU A 154 3.10 -11.21 9.31
N TYR A 155 1.77 -11.12 9.17
CA TYR A 155 0.96 -12.10 8.48
C TYR A 155 0.64 -11.63 7.06
N GLN A 156 1.02 -12.43 6.06
CA GLN A 156 0.67 -12.23 4.66
C GLN A 156 -0.30 -13.31 4.19
N ARG A 157 -1.46 -12.90 3.61
CA ARG A 157 -2.41 -13.84 2.99
C ARG A 157 -1.93 -14.37 1.64
N SER A 158 -1.04 -13.62 1.00
CA SER A 158 -0.45 -13.90 -0.31
C SER A 158 0.93 -13.25 -0.38
N ALA A 159 1.87 -13.91 -1.02
CA ALA A 159 3.23 -13.39 -1.19
C ALA A 159 3.83 -13.90 -2.50
N ASP A 160 4.47 -12.98 -3.23
CA ASP A 160 5.40 -13.32 -4.30
C ASP A 160 6.79 -13.49 -3.68
N ILE A 161 7.30 -14.72 -3.68
CA ILE A 161 8.56 -15.05 -3.00
C ILE A 161 9.76 -14.38 -3.69
N PHE A 162 9.71 -14.22 -4.99
CA PHE A 162 10.83 -13.71 -5.76
C PHE A 162 10.84 -12.18 -5.85
N LEU A 163 9.70 -11.57 -6.20
CA LEU A 163 9.60 -10.12 -6.40
C LEU A 163 9.18 -9.36 -5.15
N GLY A 164 8.29 -9.92 -4.33
CA GLY A 164 7.65 -9.22 -3.22
C GLY A 164 8.34 -9.41 -1.87
N VAL A 165 8.61 -10.65 -1.47
CA VAL A 165 9.08 -10.97 -0.12
C VAL A 165 10.38 -10.26 0.28
N PRO A 166 11.42 -10.12 -0.56
CA PRO A 166 12.61 -9.36 -0.18
C PRO A 166 12.31 -7.90 0.20
N PHE A 167 11.45 -7.22 -0.56
CA PHE A 167 11.01 -5.85 -0.24
C PHE A 167 10.13 -5.80 1.00
N ASN A 168 9.29 -6.83 1.22
CA ASN A 168 8.46 -6.91 2.41
C ASN A 168 9.33 -7.04 3.67
N ILE A 169 10.32 -7.93 3.66
CA ILE A 169 11.28 -8.08 4.76
C ILE A 169 11.99 -6.75 5.04
N ALA A 170 12.56 -6.10 4.02
CA ALA A 170 13.24 -4.83 4.18
C ALA A 170 12.31 -3.73 4.75
N SER A 171 11.08 -3.66 4.27
CA SER A 171 10.10 -2.65 4.71
C SER A 171 9.70 -2.83 6.16
N TYR A 172 9.42 -4.06 6.60
CA TYR A 172 9.02 -4.32 7.97
C TYR A 172 10.20 -4.32 8.95
N ALA A 173 11.41 -4.66 8.51
CA ALA A 173 12.62 -4.43 9.28
C ALA A 173 12.82 -2.93 9.53
N LEU A 174 12.74 -2.10 8.49
CA LEU A 174 12.82 -0.64 8.63
C LEU A 174 11.73 -0.10 9.56
N LEU A 175 10.47 -0.55 9.40
CA LEU A 175 9.37 -0.15 10.27
C LEU A 175 9.67 -0.50 11.74
N THR A 176 10.19 -1.71 12.01
CA THR A 176 10.55 -2.14 13.35
C THR A 176 11.63 -1.23 13.95
N HIS A 177 12.67 -0.89 13.19
CA HIS A 177 13.70 0.06 13.64
C HIS A 177 13.14 1.46 13.92
N LEU A 178 12.23 1.97 13.07
CA LEU A 178 11.61 3.28 13.29
C LEU A 178 10.77 3.30 14.58
N ILE A 179 9.96 2.26 14.82
CA ILE A 179 9.14 2.15 16.03
C ILE A 179 10.03 1.94 17.27
N ALA A 180 11.08 1.12 17.18
CA ALA A 180 12.02 0.91 18.26
C ALA A 180 12.71 2.23 18.66
N ASN A 181 13.21 3.00 17.68
CA ASN A 181 13.81 4.31 17.92
C ASN A 181 12.83 5.29 18.58
N GLU A 182 11.58 5.33 18.13
CA GLU A 182 10.53 6.20 18.68
C GLU A 182 10.13 5.82 20.12
N THR A 183 10.30 4.56 20.49
CA THR A 183 9.90 4.00 21.79
C THR A 183 11.08 3.76 22.75
N GLY A 184 12.32 4.07 22.32
CA GLY A 184 13.53 3.88 23.12
C GLY A 184 13.93 2.43 23.32
N LEU A 185 13.55 1.54 22.38
CA LEU A 185 13.87 0.13 22.39
C LEU A 185 14.98 -0.23 21.39
N GLU A 186 15.63 -1.37 21.61
CA GLU A 186 16.48 -2.02 20.60
C GLU A 186 15.66 -2.92 19.68
N VAL A 187 16.23 -3.38 18.54
CA VAL A 187 15.61 -4.36 17.62
C VAL A 187 16.28 -5.72 17.81
#